data_6d5f01a53e6ee9c37b62dcb162e6d6c8
#
_entry.id   6d5f01a53e6ee9c37b62dcb162e6d6c8
#
_cell.length_a   1.000
_cell.length_b   1.000
_cell.length_c   1.000
_cell.angle_alpha   90.00
_cell.angle_beta   90.00
_cell.angle_gamma   90.00
#
_symmetry.space_group_name_H-M   'P 1'
#
loop_
_entity.id
_entity.type
_entity.pdbx_description
1 polymer ?
#
loop_
_entity_poly.entity_id
_entity_poly.type
_entity_poly.pdbx_seq_one_letter_code
_entity_poly.pdbx_strand_id
1 'polypeptide(L)'
;MHLHLPTLLALPTLALTASLSFLIPPHGLILPNPATLPASTHATLFRLDSTLTAPLTRRNTFDFANVTPGSYLFTVQCRDYSFPPLRVDVSATKAGAGEGEVGRVGTMGQRETVQVWQTFWGNEWGNKGEERGGGVWEGEGEGGKGKGKPVVVEVRPERVKEYYQARQGCECFLSTT
;
A
#
# COMPACT_ATOMS: atom_id res chain seq x y z
N MET A 1 0.46 16.82 57.10
CA MET A 1 -0.49 16.66 55.99
C MET A 1 0.32 16.17 54.78
N HIS A 2 0.27 14.87 54.49
CA HIS A 2 0.99 14.29 53.31
C HIS A 2 -0.01 14.23 52.15
N LEU A 3 0.27 15.02 51.10
CA LEU A 3 -0.47 15.01 49.87
C LEU A 3 0.00 13.80 49.07
N HIS A 4 -0.79 12.74 48.99
CA HIS A 4 -0.56 11.63 48.08
C HIS A 4 -1.05 12.03 46.67
N LEU A 5 -0.10 12.29 45.78
CA LEU A 5 -0.35 12.51 44.34
C LEU A 5 -0.63 11.15 43.71
N PRO A 6 -1.81 10.91 43.10
CA PRO A 6 -2.06 9.65 42.40
C PRO A 6 -1.22 9.62 41.14
N THR A 7 -0.30 8.66 41.05
CA THR A 7 0.45 8.37 39.84
C THR A 7 -0.52 7.77 38.81
N LEU A 8 -0.91 8.56 37.84
CA LEU A 8 -1.75 8.11 36.72
C LEU A 8 -0.92 7.16 35.84
N LEU A 9 -1.15 5.86 35.95
CA LEU A 9 -0.50 4.84 35.14
C LEU A 9 -1.10 4.91 33.72
N ALA A 10 -0.40 5.54 32.77
CA ALA A 10 -0.77 5.54 31.37
C ALA A 10 -0.55 4.13 30.81
N LEU A 11 -1.63 3.38 30.58
CA LEU A 11 -1.59 2.10 29.89
C LEU A 11 -1.24 2.36 28.42
N PRO A 12 -0.23 1.67 27.85
CA PRO A 12 0.07 1.77 26.42
C PRO A 12 -1.12 1.22 25.63
N THR A 13 -1.73 2.05 24.79
CA THR A 13 -2.70 1.60 23.81
C THR A 13 -1.96 0.82 22.73
N LEU A 14 -2.20 -0.49 22.65
CA LEU A 14 -1.74 -1.33 21.55
C LEU A 14 -2.39 -0.82 20.25
N ALA A 15 -1.60 -0.16 19.41
CA ALA A 15 -2.07 0.25 18.09
C ALA A 15 -2.17 -0.99 17.19
N LEU A 16 -3.34 -1.19 16.61
CA LEU A 16 -3.57 -2.18 15.58
C LEU A 16 -2.77 -1.79 14.34
N THR A 17 -2.07 -2.77 13.74
CA THR A 17 -1.23 -2.49 12.57
C THR A 17 -1.26 -3.66 11.59
N ALA A 18 -1.64 -3.39 10.33
CA ALA A 18 -1.65 -4.37 9.25
C ALA A 18 -0.26 -4.55 8.61
N SER A 19 -0.07 -5.70 7.96
CA SER A 19 1.05 -5.94 7.04
C SER A 19 0.52 -6.01 5.61
N LEU A 20 1.06 -5.16 4.73
CA LEU A 20 0.69 -5.07 3.32
C LEU A 20 1.87 -5.43 2.44
N SER A 21 1.62 -6.16 1.35
CA SER A 21 2.63 -6.51 0.36
C SER A 21 2.08 -6.21 -1.04
N PHE A 22 2.75 -5.34 -1.78
CA PHE A 22 2.39 -5.01 -3.15
C PHE A 22 3.31 -5.75 -4.10
N LEU A 23 2.75 -6.67 -4.88
CA LEU A 23 3.48 -7.52 -5.82
C LEU A 23 3.46 -6.90 -7.22
N ILE A 24 4.62 -6.83 -7.86
CA ILE A 24 4.73 -6.54 -9.30
C ILE A 24 4.78 -7.87 -10.06
N PRO A 25 3.66 -8.29 -10.69
CA PRO A 25 3.67 -9.50 -11.49
C PRO A 25 4.40 -9.27 -12.84
N PRO A 26 4.93 -10.32 -13.48
CA PRO A 26 5.38 -10.24 -14.85
C PRO A 26 4.25 -9.78 -15.77
N HIS A 27 4.52 -8.81 -16.63
CA HIS A 27 3.56 -8.30 -17.60
C HIS A 27 4.16 -8.40 -19.01
N GLY A 28 3.71 -9.35 -19.79
CA GLY A 28 4.36 -9.80 -21.02
C GLY A 28 4.64 -8.72 -22.07
N LEU A 29 3.86 -7.64 -22.11
CA LEU A 29 4.03 -6.56 -23.09
C LEU A 29 4.93 -5.43 -22.60
N ILE A 30 4.81 -5.04 -21.32
CA ILE A 30 5.47 -3.84 -20.79
C ILE A 30 6.66 -4.23 -19.92
N LEU A 31 6.47 -5.18 -19.00
CA LEU A 31 7.49 -5.58 -18.02
C LEU A 31 7.54 -7.11 -17.89
N PRO A 32 8.16 -7.80 -18.87
CA PRO A 32 8.21 -9.27 -18.87
C PRO A 32 8.98 -9.84 -17.67
N ASN A 33 9.97 -9.10 -17.19
CA ASN A 33 10.74 -9.51 -16.02
C ASN A 33 10.86 -8.37 -14.98
N PRO A 34 10.08 -8.37 -13.90
CA PRO A 34 10.17 -7.35 -12.86
C PRO A 34 11.52 -7.27 -12.15
N ALA A 35 12.34 -8.34 -12.19
CA ALA A 35 13.66 -8.34 -11.58
C ALA A 35 14.66 -7.42 -12.29
N THR A 36 14.33 -6.92 -13.49
CA THR A 36 15.15 -5.94 -14.24
C THR A 36 14.93 -4.49 -13.79
N LEU A 37 13.96 -4.25 -12.91
CA LEU A 37 13.72 -2.91 -12.38
C LEU A 37 14.93 -2.37 -11.64
N PRO A 38 15.21 -1.04 -11.74
CA PRO A 38 16.30 -0.42 -11.03
C PRO A 38 16.23 -0.65 -9.52
N ALA A 39 17.37 -0.85 -8.87
CA ALA A 39 17.44 -1.03 -7.42
C ALA A 39 16.93 0.20 -6.62
N SER A 40 16.88 1.37 -7.26
CA SER A 40 16.31 2.60 -6.70
C SER A 40 14.78 2.62 -6.70
N THR A 41 14.13 1.61 -7.29
CA THR A 41 12.67 1.51 -7.31
C THR A 41 12.15 1.30 -5.90
N HIS A 42 11.23 2.15 -5.49
CA HIS A 42 10.60 2.09 -4.18
C HIS A 42 9.14 2.50 -4.26
N ALA A 43 8.36 2.11 -3.28
CA ALA A 43 6.98 2.52 -3.15
C ALA A 43 6.78 3.35 -1.89
N THR A 44 5.79 4.23 -1.92
CA THR A 44 5.38 5.04 -0.79
C THR A 44 3.90 4.87 -0.50
N LEU A 45 3.55 4.75 0.78
CA LEU A 45 2.21 4.91 1.32
C LEU A 45 2.14 6.27 2.00
N PHE A 46 1.45 7.18 1.39
CA PHE A 46 1.31 8.56 1.86
C PHE A 46 -0.04 8.78 2.53
N ARG A 47 -0.01 9.36 3.71
CA ARG A 47 -1.16 9.91 4.43
C ARG A 47 -0.78 11.29 4.94
N LEU A 48 -1.74 12.15 5.21
CA LEU A 48 -1.51 13.56 5.59
C LEU A 48 -0.51 13.73 6.75
N ASP A 49 -0.51 12.81 7.69
CA ASP A 49 0.33 12.84 8.92
C ASP A 49 1.51 11.86 8.90
N SER A 50 1.61 11.00 7.90
CA SER A 50 2.63 9.97 7.84
C SER A 50 2.96 9.51 6.42
N THR A 51 4.22 9.16 6.22
CA THR A 51 4.69 8.57 4.96
C THR A 51 5.52 7.33 5.28
N LEU A 52 5.12 6.19 4.72
CA LEU A 52 5.88 4.96 4.79
C LEU A 52 6.52 4.70 3.43
N THR A 53 7.78 4.26 3.43
CA THR A 53 8.51 3.94 2.21
C THR A 53 9.05 2.52 2.29
N ALA A 54 8.88 1.76 1.20
CA ALA A 54 9.40 0.42 1.08
C ALA A 54 10.21 0.26 -0.21
N PRO A 55 11.43 -0.30 -0.16
CA PRO A 55 12.21 -0.63 -1.35
C PRO A 55 11.62 -1.85 -2.06
N LEU A 56 11.95 -2.00 -3.36
CA LEU A 56 11.62 -3.22 -4.09
C LEU A 56 12.47 -4.39 -3.56
N THR A 57 11.81 -5.47 -3.18
CA THR A 57 12.47 -6.69 -2.72
C THR A 57 12.87 -7.60 -3.89
N ARG A 58 13.70 -8.60 -3.62
CA ARG A 58 14.07 -9.64 -4.61
C ARG A 58 12.89 -10.51 -5.06
N ARG A 59 11.77 -10.45 -4.34
CA ARG A 59 10.52 -11.15 -4.69
C ARG A 59 9.60 -10.30 -5.55
N ASN A 60 10.07 -9.14 -6.01
CA ASN A 60 9.29 -8.15 -6.74
C ASN A 60 8.10 -7.61 -5.92
N THR A 61 8.28 -7.48 -4.61
CA THR A 61 7.29 -6.95 -3.68
C THR A 61 7.77 -5.67 -3.01
N PHE A 62 6.81 -4.83 -2.62
CA PHE A 62 7.01 -3.74 -1.67
C PHE A 62 6.29 -4.13 -0.38
N ASP A 63 7.04 -4.34 0.69
CA ASP A 63 6.51 -4.86 1.94
C ASP A 63 6.44 -3.74 2.98
N PHE A 64 5.22 -3.44 3.43
CA PHE A 64 4.94 -2.46 4.48
C PHE A 64 4.48 -3.20 5.73
N ALA A 65 5.20 -2.99 6.82
CA ALA A 65 4.81 -3.48 8.14
C ALA A 65 4.25 -2.33 8.97
N ASN A 66 3.43 -2.68 9.96
CA ASN A 66 2.91 -1.72 10.92
C ASN A 66 2.09 -0.57 10.30
N VAL A 67 1.27 -0.89 9.31
CA VAL A 67 0.36 0.07 8.70
C VAL A 67 -0.84 0.27 9.62
N THR A 68 -1.03 1.48 10.13
CA THR A 68 -2.16 1.82 11.00
C THR A 68 -3.45 1.99 10.21
N PRO A 69 -4.63 1.81 10.82
CA PRO A 69 -5.90 2.10 10.15
C PRO A 69 -5.96 3.53 9.61
N GLY A 70 -6.49 3.67 8.40
CA GLY A 70 -6.58 4.94 7.69
C GLY A 70 -6.61 4.77 6.19
N SER A 71 -6.70 5.90 5.49
CA SER A 71 -6.69 5.96 4.03
C SER A 71 -5.35 6.50 3.52
N TYR A 72 -4.74 5.77 2.61
CA TYR A 72 -3.41 6.05 2.07
C TYR A 72 -3.42 6.18 0.56
N LEU A 73 -2.54 7.02 0.03
CA LEU A 73 -2.18 7.05 -1.37
C LEU A 73 -0.90 6.21 -1.56
N PHE A 74 -1.02 5.12 -2.28
CA PHE A 74 0.10 4.28 -2.68
C PHE A 74 0.63 4.75 -4.04
N THR A 75 1.94 4.96 -4.14
CA THR A 75 2.61 5.32 -5.38
C THR A 75 3.93 4.57 -5.52
N VAL A 76 4.29 4.19 -6.75
CA VAL A 76 5.58 3.57 -7.06
C VAL A 76 6.47 4.58 -7.76
N GLN A 77 7.66 4.78 -7.22
CA GLN A 77 8.72 5.60 -7.79
C GLN A 77 9.69 4.68 -8.55
N CYS A 78 9.60 4.69 -9.86
CA CYS A 78 10.49 3.94 -10.73
C CYS A 78 11.06 4.86 -11.81
N ARG A 79 12.32 4.68 -12.19
CA ARG A 79 12.94 5.47 -13.25
C ARG A 79 12.30 5.18 -14.60
N ASP A 80 12.13 3.90 -14.93
CA ASP A 80 11.86 3.47 -16.31
C ASP A 80 10.38 3.27 -16.62
N TYR A 81 9.54 3.07 -15.58
CA TYR A 81 8.12 2.75 -15.75
C TYR A 81 7.22 3.68 -14.94
N SER A 82 6.03 3.94 -15.47
CA SER A 82 4.95 4.62 -14.78
C SER A 82 3.97 3.60 -14.22
N PHE A 83 3.61 3.77 -12.96
CA PHE A 83 2.60 2.97 -12.28
C PHE A 83 1.42 3.85 -11.89
N PRO A 84 0.19 3.36 -12.03
CA PRO A 84 -0.98 4.12 -11.59
C PRO A 84 -0.96 4.24 -10.06
N PRO A 85 -1.35 5.39 -9.51
CA PRO A 85 -1.53 5.52 -8.08
C PRO A 85 -2.71 4.67 -7.61
N LEU A 86 -2.63 4.15 -6.38
CA LEU A 86 -3.70 3.39 -5.76
C LEU A 86 -4.15 4.07 -4.47
N ARG A 87 -5.44 4.05 -4.21
CA ARG A 87 -5.99 4.37 -2.91
C ARG A 87 -6.07 3.08 -2.08
N VAL A 88 -5.57 3.12 -0.87
CA VAL A 88 -5.54 1.99 0.06
C VAL A 88 -6.25 2.41 1.35
N ASP A 89 -7.37 1.78 1.65
CA ASP A 89 -8.11 2.01 2.88
C ASP A 89 -7.91 0.81 3.82
N VAL A 90 -7.39 1.06 5.00
CA VAL A 90 -7.19 0.07 6.07
C VAL A 90 -8.19 0.38 7.18
N SER A 91 -9.09 -0.54 7.45
CA SER A 91 -10.15 -0.40 8.45
C SER A 91 -9.99 -1.45 9.53
N ALA A 92 -9.99 -1.03 10.79
CA ALA A 92 -10.04 -1.96 11.90
C ALA A 92 -11.47 -2.52 12.03
N THR A 93 -11.63 -3.82 11.87
CA THR A 93 -12.90 -4.49 12.09
C THR A 93 -12.93 -5.02 13.51
N LYS A 94 -13.85 -4.51 14.34
CA LYS A 94 -14.12 -5.13 15.64
C LYS A 94 -14.74 -6.50 15.37
N ALA A 95 -14.08 -7.58 15.74
CA ALA A 95 -14.67 -8.91 15.75
C ALA A 95 -15.87 -8.90 16.72
N GLY A 96 -17.09 -8.86 16.20
CA GLY A 96 -18.28 -8.86 17.05
C GLY A 96 -19.55 -8.25 16.48
N ALA A 97 -19.56 -7.73 15.26
CA ALA A 97 -20.79 -7.25 14.63
C ALA A 97 -21.33 -8.20 13.54
N GLY A 98 -21.35 -9.50 13.83
CA GLY A 98 -22.08 -10.49 13.06
C GLY A 98 -23.18 -11.03 13.93
N GLU A 99 -24.43 -10.72 13.59
CA GLU A 99 -25.63 -11.30 14.21
C GLU A 99 -25.58 -12.82 14.06
N GLY A 100 -25.54 -13.54 15.19
CA GLY A 100 -25.93 -14.95 15.24
C GLY A 100 -24.85 -16.00 15.52
N GLU A 101 -23.98 -15.81 16.53
CA GLU A 101 -23.44 -16.96 17.25
C GLU A 101 -23.12 -16.60 18.71
N VAL A 102 -24.09 -16.89 19.58
CA VAL A 102 -23.92 -16.95 21.01
C VAL A 102 -23.10 -18.22 21.32
N GLY A 103 -21.84 -18.05 21.74
CA GLY A 103 -21.17 -19.14 22.40
C GLY A 103 -19.78 -19.53 21.90
N ARG A 104 -18.84 -18.58 21.87
CA ARG A 104 -17.42 -18.91 22.14
C ARG A 104 -16.71 -17.62 22.57
N VAL A 105 -16.47 -17.52 23.87
CA VAL A 105 -15.45 -16.63 24.42
C VAL A 105 -14.09 -17.24 24.02
N GLY A 106 -13.66 -16.91 22.82
CA GLY A 106 -12.35 -17.32 22.27
C GLY A 106 -11.70 -16.08 21.71
N THR A 107 -10.58 -15.74 22.29
CA THR A 107 -9.51 -14.83 21.85
C THR A 107 -9.92 -13.87 20.72
N MET A 108 -10.20 -12.63 21.05
CA MET A 108 -10.48 -11.55 20.08
C MET A 108 -9.26 -11.34 19.19
N GLY A 109 -9.15 -12.08 18.09
CA GLY A 109 -8.22 -11.81 17.03
C GLY A 109 -8.57 -10.45 16.41
N GLN A 110 -7.62 -9.54 16.42
CA GLN A 110 -7.77 -8.24 15.78
C GLN A 110 -7.74 -8.47 14.27
N ARG A 111 -8.80 -8.05 13.60
CA ARG A 111 -8.92 -8.15 12.14
C ARG A 111 -8.90 -6.76 11.53
N GLU A 112 -8.13 -6.60 10.48
CA GLU A 112 -8.13 -5.39 9.66
C GLU A 112 -8.55 -5.72 8.24
N THR A 113 -9.47 -4.95 7.71
CA THR A 113 -9.89 -5.08 6.31
C THR A 113 -9.14 -4.05 5.50
N VAL A 114 -8.50 -4.51 4.44
CA VAL A 114 -7.78 -3.70 3.47
C VAL A 114 -8.56 -3.71 2.16
N GLN A 115 -8.82 -2.54 1.61
CA GLN A 115 -9.46 -2.36 0.31
C GLN A 115 -8.58 -1.45 -0.54
N VAL A 116 -8.42 -1.79 -1.83
CA VAL A 116 -7.54 -1.06 -2.75
C VAL A 116 -8.28 -0.72 -4.02
N TRP A 117 -8.25 0.55 -4.40
CA TRP A 117 -8.84 1.05 -5.64
C TRP A 117 -7.80 1.76 -6.49
N GLN A 118 -7.96 1.65 -7.80
CA GLN A 118 -7.22 2.48 -8.71
C GLN A 118 -7.68 3.93 -8.59
N THR A 119 -6.74 4.86 -8.62
CA THR A 119 -7.02 6.29 -8.69
C THR A 119 -6.11 6.94 -9.74
N PHE A 120 -6.20 8.25 -9.90
CA PHE A 120 -5.36 9.02 -10.80
C PHE A 120 -5.04 10.38 -10.18
N TRP A 121 -4.01 11.02 -10.68
CA TRP A 121 -3.60 12.33 -10.19
C TRP A 121 -4.66 13.40 -10.47
N GLY A 122 -5.07 14.13 -9.43
CA GLY A 122 -6.13 15.13 -9.51
C GLY A 122 -7.54 14.60 -9.27
N ASN A 123 -7.70 13.30 -9.00
CA ASN A 123 -8.98 12.74 -8.61
C ASN A 123 -9.38 13.23 -7.21
N GLU A 124 -10.66 13.53 -7.03
CA GLU A 124 -11.20 13.82 -5.70
C GLU A 124 -11.10 12.59 -4.80
N TRP A 125 -10.69 12.79 -3.56
CA TRP A 125 -10.47 11.68 -2.62
C TRP A 125 -11.73 10.84 -2.36
N GLY A 126 -12.91 11.43 -2.49
CA GLY A 126 -14.18 10.72 -2.37
C GLY A 126 -14.50 9.74 -3.49
N ASN A 127 -13.92 9.95 -4.68
CA ASN A 127 -14.17 9.13 -5.85
C ASN A 127 -13.30 7.89 -5.82
N LYS A 128 -13.93 6.73 -5.62
CA LYS A 128 -13.28 5.42 -5.71
C LYS A 128 -13.37 4.94 -7.16
N GLY A 129 -12.23 4.59 -7.73
CA GLY A 129 -12.16 3.99 -9.07
C GLY A 129 -12.42 2.49 -9.03
N GLU A 130 -11.82 1.76 -9.98
CA GLU A 130 -11.93 0.31 -10.05
C GLU A 130 -11.25 -0.36 -8.85
N GLU A 131 -11.91 -1.33 -8.24
CA GLU A 131 -11.33 -2.13 -7.17
C GLU A 131 -10.21 -3.00 -7.73
N ARG A 132 -9.03 -2.91 -7.14
CA ARG A 132 -7.81 -3.63 -7.57
C ARG A 132 -7.45 -4.78 -6.66
N GLY A 133 -8.12 -4.90 -5.54
CA GLY A 133 -7.91 -5.97 -4.58
C GLY A 133 -8.13 -5.53 -3.15
N GLY A 134 -7.87 -6.45 -2.27
CA GLY A 134 -8.02 -6.26 -0.84
C GLY A 134 -7.98 -7.59 -0.13
N GLY A 135 -8.24 -7.56 1.15
CA GLY A 135 -8.28 -8.76 1.97
C GLY A 135 -8.44 -8.41 3.43
N VAL A 136 -8.58 -9.44 4.22
CA VAL A 136 -8.61 -9.35 5.67
C VAL A 136 -7.25 -9.75 6.20
N TRP A 137 -6.62 -8.85 6.94
CA TRP A 137 -5.43 -9.19 7.71
C TRP A 137 -5.88 -9.64 9.10
N GLU A 138 -5.44 -10.82 9.48
CA GLU A 138 -5.68 -11.37 10.81
C GLU A 138 -4.39 -11.23 11.61
N GLY A 139 -4.42 -10.32 12.59
CA GLY A 139 -3.36 -10.20 13.59
C GLY A 139 -3.35 -11.42 14.49
N GLU A 140 -2.18 -11.74 15.02
CA GLU A 140 -2.05 -12.88 15.92
C GLU A 140 -2.84 -12.66 17.21
N GLY A 141 -3.60 -13.69 17.59
CA GLY A 141 -4.11 -13.82 18.94
C GLY A 141 -2.97 -14.08 19.92
N GLU A 142 -3.16 -13.64 21.17
CA GLU A 142 -2.20 -13.87 22.27
C GLU A 142 -1.67 -15.30 22.29
N GLY A 143 -0.38 -15.47 21.96
CA GLY A 143 0.35 -16.72 22.13
C GLY A 143 1.15 -17.23 20.94
N GLY A 144 1.08 -16.63 19.76
CA GLY A 144 1.76 -17.14 18.56
C GLY A 144 2.92 -16.26 18.09
N LYS A 145 4.09 -16.85 17.89
CA LYS A 145 5.27 -16.25 17.26
C LYS A 145 5.18 -16.24 15.73
N GLY A 146 4.06 -15.95 15.14
CA GLY A 146 3.87 -15.91 13.70
C GLY A 146 3.46 -14.50 13.25
N LYS A 147 4.16 -13.90 12.31
CA LYS A 147 3.70 -12.68 11.63
C LYS A 147 2.46 -13.04 10.82
N GLY A 148 1.34 -12.37 11.06
CA GLY A 148 0.14 -12.53 10.25
C GLY A 148 0.49 -12.45 8.75
N LYS A 149 -0.17 -13.26 7.93
CA LYS A 149 0.09 -13.29 6.49
C LYS A 149 -0.24 -11.91 5.90
N PRO A 150 0.68 -11.23 5.18
CA PRO A 150 0.40 -9.92 4.61
C PRO A 150 -0.72 -10.00 3.57
N VAL A 151 -1.52 -8.94 3.49
CA VAL A 151 -2.47 -8.78 2.38
C VAL A 151 -1.67 -8.46 1.12
N VAL A 152 -1.80 -9.29 0.09
CA VAL A 152 -1.05 -9.16 -1.17
C VAL A 152 -1.94 -8.49 -2.21
N VAL A 153 -1.43 -7.41 -2.80
CA VAL A 153 -2.09 -6.66 -3.88
C VAL A 153 -1.18 -6.59 -5.10
N GLU A 154 -1.72 -6.87 -6.28
CA GLU A 154 -0.96 -6.76 -7.53
C GLU A 154 -0.91 -5.32 -8.05
N VAL A 155 0.29 -4.89 -8.44
CA VAL A 155 0.54 -3.58 -9.04
C VAL A 155 1.20 -3.76 -10.39
N ARG A 156 0.56 -3.28 -11.45
CA ARG A 156 1.04 -3.43 -12.83
C ARG A 156 1.49 -2.09 -13.38
N PRO A 157 2.60 -2.07 -14.16
CA PRO A 157 3.02 -0.85 -14.83
C PRO A 157 2.00 -0.47 -15.93
N GLU A 158 1.76 0.82 -16.09
CA GLU A 158 0.86 1.36 -17.10
C GLU A 158 1.59 1.58 -18.43
N ARG A 159 2.81 2.13 -18.35
CA ARG A 159 3.63 2.44 -19.53
C ARG A 159 5.11 2.56 -19.19
N VAL A 160 5.94 2.46 -20.22
CA VAL A 160 7.36 2.84 -20.17
C VAL A 160 7.45 4.37 -20.16
N LYS A 161 8.35 4.93 -19.35
CA LYS A 161 8.62 6.37 -19.36
C LYS A 161 9.53 6.72 -20.53
N GLU A 162 9.11 7.66 -21.35
CA GLU A 162 9.90 8.22 -22.43
C GLU A 162 10.49 9.56 -21.97
N TYR A 163 11.80 9.61 -21.78
CA TYR A 163 12.49 10.83 -21.35
C TYR A 163 12.94 11.71 -22.52
N TYR A 164 13.03 11.15 -23.73
CA TYR A 164 13.43 11.86 -24.92
C TYR A 164 12.44 11.59 -26.06
N GLN A 165 11.68 12.61 -26.43
CA GLN A 165 11.11 12.64 -27.76
C GLN A 165 12.24 13.03 -28.70
N ALA A 166 12.63 12.13 -29.62
CA ALA A 166 13.44 12.53 -30.76
C ALA A 166 12.70 13.67 -31.45
N ARG A 167 13.26 14.89 -31.44
CA ARG A 167 12.79 15.96 -32.30
C ARG A 167 12.85 15.40 -33.69
N GLN A 168 11.71 15.12 -34.32
CA GLN A 168 11.65 14.94 -35.77
C GLN A 168 12.27 16.19 -36.35
N GLY A 169 13.40 15.99 -37.10
CA GLY A 169 14.21 17.06 -37.57
C GLY A 169 13.39 18.10 -38.31
N CYS A 170 13.63 19.35 -38.00
CA CYS A 170 13.25 20.43 -38.88
C CYS A 170 13.92 20.13 -40.20
N GLU A 171 13.18 19.63 -41.19
CA GLU A 171 13.62 19.69 -42.60
C GLU A 171 13.75 21.18 -42.94
N CYS A 172 14.97 21.66 -42.89
CA CYS A 172 15.30 22.94 -43.50
C CYS A 172 15.07 22.79 -45.01
N PHE A 173 13.92 23.28 -45.48
CA PHE A 173 13.71 23.54 -46.89
C PHE A 173 14.77 24.56 -47.31
N LEU A 174 15.90 24.08 -47.82
CA LEU A 174 16.78 24.87 -48.65
C LEU A 174 16.04 25.10 -49.98
N SER A 175 15.36 26.23 -50.07
CA SER A 175 14.90 26.80 -51.33
C SER A 175 16.14 27.20 -52.14
N THR A 176 16.46 26.38 -53.14
CA THR A 176 17.42 26.74 -54.18
C THR A 176 16.68 27.57 -55.24
N THR A 177 17.03 28.84 -55.32
CA THR A 177 16.74 29.73 -56.46
C THR A 177 17.75 29.43 -57.56
#